data_c4e462c6f82f5d650686720271e56a0a
#
_entry.id   c4e462c6f82f5d650686720271e56a0a
#
_cell.length_a   1.000
_cell.length_b   1.000
_cell.length_c   1.000
_cell.angle_alpha   90.00
_cell.angle_beta   90.00
_cell.angle_gamma   90.00
#
_symmetry.space_group_name_H-M   'P 1'
#
loop_
_entity.id
_entity.type
_entity.pdbx_description
1 polymer ?
#
loop_
_entity_poly.entity_id
_entity_poly.type
_entity_poly.pdbx_seq_one_letter_code
_entity_poly.pdbx_strand_id
1 'polypeptide(L)'
;EATRQVSDTSTKVSGSTTNLANMSERQAEQINNAIAVINDMTAAIRKVAQNATKSASVSQRSMANAQKGAKAVARTNKAMETIRERVQETARSIKRLGESSQEIGNIIQLITDIADRTSILALNASIQAAIAGDAGRGFAVVAEEVQRLAERSTASTKQIETLVKNIQGDINEAGKSMDESIQRVVQGSKLANDAYVTLQELENVSSQVAKMVHTISTSAEEQALSAESVSQTMANVGQISLKTSEATQKTARSMQVMAKTADKLSVSVEVFKVDDGASLDLTEEMIHTVAVEPKNDDGIKSNAAA
;
A
#
# COMPACT_ATOMS: atom_id res chain seq x y z
N GLU A 1 78.70 2.35 -24.94
CA GLU A 1 77.85 2.39 -23.71
C GLU A 1 76.46 2.86 -24.04
N ALA A 2 76.21 3.97 -24.71
CA ALA A 2 74.90 4.54 -25.05
C ALA A 2 74.03 3.57 -25.88
N THR A 3 74.60 2.83 -26.86
CA THR A 3 73.87 1.88 -27.68
C THR A 3 73.35 0.69 -26.92
N ARG A 4 74.11 0.18 -25.92
CA ARG A 4 73.66 -0.88 -25.03
C ARG A 4 72.52 -0.40 -24.15
N GLN A 5 72.61 0.82 -23.61
CA GLN A 5 71.54 1.42 -22.79
C GLN A 5 70.27 1.61 -23.60
N VAL A 6 70.33 2.02 -24.88
CA VAL A 6 69.16 2.09 -25.79
C VAL A 6 68.56 0.75 -26.05
N SER A 7 69.39 -0.31 -26.29
CA SER A 7 68.91 -1.70 -26.51
C SER A 7 68.18 -2.23 -25.29
N ASP A 8 68.77 -2.08 -24.10
CA ASP A 8 68.17 -2.53 -22.83
C ASP A 8 66.85 -1.77 -22.49
N THR A 9 66.86 -0.47 -22.71
CA THR A 9 65.65 0.36 -22.47
C THR A 9 64.57 -0.03 -23.44
N SER A 10 64.85 -0.21 -24.71
CA SER A 10 63.92 -0.63 -25.74
C SER A 10 63.31 -2.01 -25.45
N THR A 11 64.11 -2.95 -24.94
CA THR A 11 63.63 -4.26 -24.51
C THR A 11 62.68 -4.17 -23.32
N LYS A 12 63.01 -3.36 -22.29
CA LYS A 12 62.15 -3.11 -21.14
C LYS A 12 60.82 -2.46 -21.53
N VAL A 13 60.84 -1.43 -22.40
CA VAL A 13 59.66 -0.76 -22.90
C VAL A 13 58.83 -1.71 -23.75
N SER A 14 59.44 -2.57 -24.60
CA SER A 14 58.73 -3.60 -25.37
C SER A 14 57.97 -4.57 -24.45
N GLY A 15 58.59 -5.02 -23.35
CA GLY A 15 57.93 -5.89 -22.38
C GLY A 15 56.76 -5.18 -21.68
N SER A 16 56.95 -3.94 -21.27
CA SER A 16 55.90 -3.16 -20.63
C SER A 16 54.72 -2.88 -21.54
N THR A 17 54.96 -2.58 -22.81
CA THR A 17 53.90 -2.34 -23.80
C THR A 17 53.15 -3.63 -24.15
N THR A 18 53.82 -4.77 -24.19
CA THR A 18 53.16 -6.08 -24.37
C THR A 18 52.21 -6.40 -23.20
N ASN A 19 52.65 -6.16 -21.97
CA ASN A 19 51.81 -6.30 -20.80
C ASN A 19 50.61 -5.36 -20.83
N LEU A 20 50.81 -4.09 -21.25
CA LEU A 20 49.70 -3.12 -21.38
C LEU A 20 48.71 -3.53 -22.47
N ALA A 21 49.16 -4.10 -23.59
CA ALA A 21 48.29 -4.65 -24.63
C ALA A 21 47.41 -5.76 -24.07
N ASN A 22 47.99 -6.73 -23.36
CA ASN A 22 47.23 -7.82 -22.71
C ASN A 22 46.25 -7.31 -21.66
N MET A 23 46.62 -6.31 -20.89
CA MET A 23 45.70 -5.66 -19.93
C MET A 23 44.53 -4.96 -20.63
N SER A 24 44.77 -4.30 -21.75
CA SER A 24 43.74 -3.63 -22.55
C SER A 24 42.74 -4.63 -23.16
N GLU A 25 43.23 -5.80 -23.61
CA GLU A 25 42.35 -6.87 -24.10
C GLU A 25 41.45 -7.44 -22.98
N ARG A 26 42.05 -7.70 -21.80
CA ARG A 26 41.27 -8.15 -20.62
C ARG A 26 40.26 -7.10 -20.20
N GLN A 27 40.61 -5.81 -20.27
CA GLN A 27 39.68 -4.71 -19.98
C GLN A 27 38.52 -4.70 -20.97
N ALA A 28 38.76 -4.91 -22.26
CA ALA A 28 37.70 -5.00 -23.26
C ALA A 28 36.74 -6.17 -22.99
N GLU A 29 37.25 -7.30 -22.56
CA GLU A 29 36.41 -8.44 -22.15
C GLU A 29 35.57 -8.12 -20.91
N GLN A 30 36.17 -7.51 -19.89
CA GLN A 30 35.43 -7.05 -18.69
C GLN A 30 34.32 -6.06 -19.01
N ILE A 31 34.56 -5.15 -19.98
CA ILE A 31 33.56 -4.20 -20.45
C ILE A 31 32.41 -4.91 -21.14
N ASN A 32 32.65 -5.91 -21.97
CA ASN A 32 31.59 -6.70 -22.59
C ASN A 32 30.70 -7.40 -21.54
N ASN A 33 31.32 -7.96 -20.50
CA ASN A 33 30.58 -8.53 -19.37
C ASN A 33 29.77 -7.47 -18.61
N ALA A 34 30.34 -6.28 -18.39
CA ALA A 34 29.63 -5.16 -17.75
C ALA A 34 28.40 -4.72 -18.58
N ILE A 35 28.54 -4.64 -19.91
CA ILE A 35 27.43 -4.33 -20.81
C ILE A 35 26.32 -5.38 -20.72
N ALA A 36 26.65 -6.66 -20.63
CA ALA A 36 25.66 -7.73 -20.43
C ALA A 36 24.88 -7.53 -19.12
N VAL A 37 25.58 -7.25 -18.01
CA VAL A 37 24.96 -6.97 -16.71
C VAL A 37 24.07 -5.72 -16.75
N ILE A 38 24.48 -4.66 -17.47
CA ILE A 38 23.68 -3.45 -17.65
C ILE A 38 22.40 -3.75 -18.44
N ASN A 39 22.45 -4.60 -19.44
CA ASN A 39 21.28 -5.02 -20.19
C ASN A 39 20.29 -5.80 -19.31
N ASP A 40 20.79 -6.72 -18.48
CA ASP A 40 19.96 -7.46 -17.51
C ASP A 40 19.34 -6.50 -16.48
N MET A 41 20.12 -5.52 -15.99
CA MET A 41 19.63 -4.48 -15.09
C MET A 41 18.51 -3.65 -15.76
N THR A 42 18.68 -3.26 -17.01
CA THR A 42 17.66 -2.51 -17.79
C THR A 42 16.38 -3.33 -17.93
N ALA A 43 16.47 -4.63 -18.20
CA ALA A 43 15.32 -5.52 -18.25
C ALA A 43 14.61 -5.62 -16.89
N ALA A 44 15.36 -5.72 -15.79
CA ALA A 44 14.82 -5.71 -14.43
C ALA A 44 14.10 -4.38 -14.09
N ILE A 45 14.69 -3.25 -14.44
CA ILE A 45 14.10 -1.91 -14.24
C ILE A 45 12.79 -1.77 -15.01
N ARG A 46 12.72 -2.21 -16.26
CA ARG A 46 11.47 -2.24 -17.05
C ARG A 46 10.39 -3.09 -16.39
N LYS A 47 10.76 -4.21 -15.77
CA LYS A 47 9.83 -5.06 -15.02
C LYS A 47 9.32 -4.35 -13.75
N VAL A 48 10.17 -3.57 -13.07
CA VAL A 48 9.76 -2.72 -11.94
C VAL A 48 8.73 -1.69 -12.40
N ALA A 49 8.97 -0.98 -13.51
CA ALA A 49 8.02 -0.01 -14.07
C ALA A 49 6.67 -0.65 -14.42
N GLN A 50 6.67 -1.83 -15.04
CA GLN A 50 5.43 -2.57 -15.33
C GLN A 50 4.68 -2.97 -14.06
N ASN A 51 5.40 -3.49 -13.05
CA ASN A 51 4.79 -3.85 -11.77
C ASN A 51 4.24 -2.62 -11.05
N ALA A 52 4.92 -1.49 -11.12
CA ALA A 52 4.43 -0.22 -10.61
C ALA A 52 3.11 0.18 -11.29
N THR A 53 3.03 0.18 -12.61
CA THR A 53 1.80 0.49 -13.36
C THR A 53 0.64 -0.44 -12.95
N LYS A 54 0.91 -1.74 -12.80
CA LYS A 54 -0.08 -2.72 -12.36
C LYS A 54 -0.54 -2.43 -10.93
N SER A 55 0.38 -2.10 -10.03
CA SER A 55 0.07 -1.76 -8.64
C SER A 55 -0.75 -0.48 -8.53
N ALA A 56 -0.49 0.53 -9.37
CA ALA A 56 -1.30 1.74 -9.46
C ALA A 56 -2.76 1.42 -9.83
N SER A 57 -2.96 0.56 -10.82
CA SER A 57 -4.30 0.10 -11.22
C SER A 57 -5.03 -0.65 -10.10
N VAL A 58 -4.31 -1.51 -9.34
CA VAL A 58 -4.87 -2.20 -8.16
C VAL A 58 -5.27 -1.20 -7.09
N SER A 59 -4.42 -0.20 -6.80
CA SER A 59 -4.70 0.85 -5.81
C SER A 59 -5.92 1.68 -6.19
N GLN A 60 -6.08 2.05 -7.47
CA GLN A 60 -7.26 2.75 -7.97
C GLN A 60 -8.54 1.91 -7.80
N ARG A 61 -8.48 0.60 -8.09
CA ARG A 61 -9.62 -0.30 -7.86
C ARG A 61 -9.95 -0.43 -6.38
N SER A 62 -8.94 -0.51 -5.52
CA SER A 62 -9.14 -0.56 -4.06
C SER A 62 -9.82 0.70 -3.55
N MET A 63 -9.39 1.88 -4.01
CA MET A 63 -10.03 3.17 -3.70
C MET A 63 -11.51 3.19 -4.15
N ALA A 64 -11.79 2.78 -5.38
CA ALA A 64 -13.17 2.71 -5.89
C ALA A 64 -14.04 1.73 -5.09
N ASN A 65 -13.49 0.59 -4.67
CA ASN A 65 -14.18 -0.38 -3.84
C ASN A 65 -14.43 0.15 -2.42
N ALA A 66 -13.45 0.85 -1.83
CA ALA A 66 -13.61 1.51 -0.53
C ALA A 66 -14.73 2.56 -0.57
N GLN A 67 -14.78 3.40 -1.61
CA GLN A 67 -15.86 4.37 -1.82
C GLN A 67 -17.24 3.71 -1.97
N LYS A 68 -17.33 2.62 -2.74
CA LYS A 68 -18.57 1.85 -2.87
C LYS A 68 -19.00 1.26 -1.53
N GLY A 69 -18.05 0.69 -0.79
CA GLY A 69 -18.27 0.16 0.55
C GLY A 69 -18.75 1.25 1.52
N ALA A 70 -18.09 2.40 1.55
CA ALA A 70 -18.47 3.54 2.40
C ALA A 70 -19.90 4.02 2.10
N LYS A 71 -20.29 4.11 0.80
CA LYS A 71 -21.66 4.44 0.40
C LYS A 71 -22.68 3.37 0.84
N ALA A 72 -22.30 2.08 0.81
CA ALA A 72 -23.17 1.00 1.28
C ALA A 72 -23.37 1.07 2.80
N VAL A 73 -22.30 1.29 3.56
CA VAL A 73 -22.34 1.43 5.01
C VAL A 73 -23.11 2.68 5.44
N ALA A 74 -22.96 3.80 4.74
CA ALA A 74 -23.76 5.00 4.98
C ALA A 74 -25.27 4.73 4.80
N ARG A 75 -25.68 3.93 3.80
CA ARG A 75 -27.07 3.48 3.63
C ARG A 75 -27.52 2.58 4.76
N THR A 76 -26.65 1.67 5.22
CA THR A 76 -26.94 0.81 6.38
C THR A 76 -27.17 1.65 7.64
N ASN A 77 -26.35 2.68 7.87
CA ASN A 77 -26.50 3.58 9.01
C ASN A 77 -27.85 4.33 8.98
N LYS A 78 -28.25 4.81 7.79
CA LYS A 78 -29.57 5.42 7.60
C LYS A 78 -30.71 4.43 7.83
N ALA A 79 -30.57 3.17 7.40
CA ALA A 79 -31.56 2.14 7.64
C ALA A 79 -31.66 1.81 9.16
N MET A 80 -30.54 1.76 9.89
CA MET A 80 -30.55 1.58 11.35
C MET A 80 -31.27 2.71 12.06
N GLU A 81 -31.09 3.95 11.62
CA GLU A 81 -31.86 5.10 12.17
C GLU A 81 -33.35 4.93 11.95
N THR A 82 -33.77 4.55 10.75
CA THR A 82 -35.19 4.28 10.46
C THR A 82 -35.75 3.13 11.31
N ILE A 83 -34.95 2.06 11.51
CA ILE A 83 -35.34 0.95 12.41
C ILE A 83 -35.50 1.46 13.85
N ARG A 84 -34.57 2.29 14.33
CA ARG A 84 -34.64 2.89 15.67
C ARG A 84 -35.93 3.68 15.86
N GLU A 85 -36.29 4.53 14.90
CA GLU A 85 -37.54 5.29 14.94
C GLU A 85 -38.77 4.37 14.99
N ARG A 86 -38.81 3.33 14.16
CA ARG A 86 -39.92 2.38 14.14
C ARG A 86 -40.04 1.55 15.43
N VAL A 87 -38.92 1.11 16.01
CA VAL A 87 -38.92 0.40 17.28
C VAL A 87 -39.43 1.32 18.40
N GLN A 88 -39.03 2.61 18.42
CA GLN A 88 -39.55 3.58 19.40
C GLN A 88 -41.06 3.83 19.22
N GLU A 89 -41.56 3.91 17.99
CA GLU A 89 -42.99 4.05 17.70
C GLU A 89 -43.77 2.83 18.21
N THR A 90 -43.24 1.62 17.97
CA THR A 90 -43.81 0.35 18.45
C THR A 90 -43.83 0.30 19.98
N ALA A 91 -42.73 0.69 20.63
CA ALA A 91 -42.63 0.77 22.10
C ALA A 91 -43.69 1.70 22.71
N ARG A 92 -43.95 2.87 22.07
CA ARG A 92 -45.02 3.79 22.49
C ARG A 92 -46.42 3.16 22.34
N SER A 93 -46.63 2.36 21.28
CA SER A 93 -47.91 1.66 21.06
C SER A 93 -48.12 0.55 22.07
N ILE A 94 -47.08 -0.22 22.44
CA ILE A 94 -47.10 -1.21 23.51
C ILE A 94 -47.42 -0.55 24.86
N LYS A 95 -46.83 0.59 25.16
CA LYS A 95 -47.13 1.34 26.39
C LYS A 95 -48.60 1.74 26.46
N ARG A 96 -49.15 2.28 25.36
CA ARG A 96 -50.62 2.62 25.29
C ARG A 96 -51.51 1.40 25.45
N LEU A 97 -51.10 0.25 24.90
CA LEU A 97 -51.82 -1.01 25.09
C LEU A 97 -51.81 -1.46 26.56
N GLY A 98 -50.68 -1.23 27.25
CA GLY A 98 -50.56 -1.47 28.70
C GLY A 98 -51.52 -0.59 29.52
N GLU A 99 -51.59 0.70 29.18
CA GLU A 99 -52.52 1.65 29.81
C GLU A 99 -53.96 1.19 29.60
N SER A 100 -54.38 0.86 28.37
CA SER A 100 -55.71 0.33 28.05
C SER A 100 -56.03 -0.99 28.74
N SER A 101 -55.06 -1.88 28.82
CA SER A 101 -55.22 -3.15 29.53
C SER A 101 -55.43 -2.96 31.04
N GLN A 102 -54.76 -1.98 31.65
CA GLN A 102 -54.97 -1.60 33.02
C GLN A 102 -56.40 -1.03 33.26
N GLU A 103 -56.87 -0.20 32.30
CA GLU A 103 -58.24 0.34 32.38
C GLU A 103 -59.28 -0.76 32.25
N ILE A 104 -59.10 -1.74 31.36
CA ILE A 104 -59.95 -2.93 31.28
C ILE A 104 -59.94 -3.69 32.63
N GLY A 105 -58.78 -3.87 33.26
CA GLY A 105 -58.68 -4.48 34.60
C GLY A 105 -59.56 -3.77 35.63
N ASN A 106 -59.53 -2.43 35.62
CA ASN A 106 -60.36 -1.66 36.55
C ASN A 106 -61.88 -1.83 36.28
N ILE A 107 -62.26 -1.90 34.99
CA ILE A 107 -63.63 -2.14 34.60
C ILE A 107 -64.10 -3.53 35.03
N ILE A 108 -63.27 -4.57 34.88
CA ILE A 108 -63.57 -5.91 35.32
C ILE A 108 -63.78 -5.97 36.83
N GLN A 109 -62.96 -5.27 37.60
CA GLN A 109 -63.18 -5.17 39.05
C GLN A 109 -64.51 -4.56 39.37
N LEU A 110 -64.91 -3.45 38.70
CA LEU A 110 -66.19 -2.79 38.88
C LEU A 110 -67.37 -3.76 38.54
N ILE A 111 -67.25 -4.53 37.48
CA ILE A 111 -68.29 -5.51 37.10
C ILE A 111 -68.39 -6.60 38.16
N THR A 112 -67.30 -7.06 38.70
CA THR A 112 -67.28 -8.06 39.80
C THR A 112 -67.96 -7.49 41.03
N ASP A 113 -67.65 -6.24 41.40
CA ASP A 113 -68.32 -5.57 42.56
C ASP A 113 -69.84 -5.43 42.34
N ILE A 114 -70.28 -5.11 41.11
CA ILE A 114 -71.69 -5.04 40.73
C ILE A 114 -72.37 -6.44 40.84
N ALA A 115 -71.69 -7.49 40.33
CA ALA A 115 -72.19 -8.83 40.40
C ALA A 115 -72.38 -9.31 41.85
N ASP A 116 -71.37 -9.07 42.72
CA ASP A 116 -71.42 -9.43 44.14
C ASP A 116 -72.55 -8.68 44.87
N ARG A 117 -72.74 -7.39 44.62
CA ARG A 117 -73.86 -6.60 45.19
C ARG A 117 -75.19 -7.11 44.67
N THR A 118 -75.29 -7.49 43.39
CA THR A 118 -76.50 -8.04 42.79
C THR A 118 -76.82 -9.39 43.43
N SER A 119 -75.84 -10.26 43.70
CA SER A 119 -76.04 -11.53 44.39
C SER A 119 -76.56 -11.30 45.81
N ILE A 120 -76.01 -10.31 46.55
CA ILE A 120 -76.49 -9.97 47.90
C ILE A 120 -77.95 -9.44 47.87
N LEU A 121 -78.26 -8.58 46.90
CA LEU A 121 -79.63 -8.05 46.68
C LEU A 121 -80.63 -9.18 46.36
N ALA A 122 -80.22 -10.11 45.50
CA ALA A 122 -81.03 -11.26 45.12
C ALA A 122 -81.26 -12.18 46.34
N LEU A 123 -80.27 -12.43 47.16
CA LEU A 123 -80.37 -13.18 48.39
C LEU A 123 -81.35 -12.52 49.35
N ASN A 124 -81.25 -11.20 49.56
CA ASN A 124 -82.16 -10.47 50.39
C ASN A 124 -83.65 -10.53 49.88
N ALA A 125 -83.84 -10.45 48.56
CA ALA A 125 -85.13 -10.62 47.93
C ALA A 125 -85.70 -12.01 48.10
N SER A 126 -84.89 -13.07 48.02
CA SER A 126 -85.27 -14.45 48.24
C SER A 126 -85.71 -14.66 49.70
N ILE A 127 -85.00 -14.08 50.69
CA ILE A 127 -85.37 -14.12 52.08
C ILE A 127 -86.76 -13.45 52.32
N GLN A 128 -86.98 -12.26 51.77
CA GLN A 128 -88.24 -11.57 51.90
C GLN A 128 -89.44 -12.30 51.21
N ALA A 129 -89.16 -12.94 50.04
CA ALA A 129 -90.10 -13.79 49.36
C ALA A 129 -90.48 -15.00 50.23
N ALA A 130 -89.55 -15.65 50.96
CA ALA A 130 -89.79 -16.76 51.88
C ALA A 130 -90.61 -16.30 53.06
N ILE A 131 -90.41 -15.13 53.64
CA ILE A 131 -91.18 -14.51 54.72
C ILE A 131 -92.65 -14.28 54.29
N ALA A 132 -92.88 -13.92 52.99
CA ALA A 132 -94.23 -13.70 52.51
C ALA A 132 -95.07 -15.00 52.22
N GLY A 133 -94.47 -16.15 52.40
CA GLY A 133 -95.12 -17.45 52.27
C GLY A 133 -95.65 -17.69 50.86
N ASP A 134 -96.90 -18.20 50.71
CA ASP A 134 -97.49 -18.50 49.39
C ASP A 134 -97.57 -17.32 48.45
N ALA A 135 -97.78 -16.12 48.93
CA ALA A 135 -97.79 -14.89 48.12
C ALA A 135 -96.47 -14.52 47.49
N GLY A 136 -95.37 -15.00 48.11
CA GLY A 136 -94.01 -14.70 47.67
C GLY A 136 -93.40 -15.71 46.72
N ARG A 137 -94.01 -16.84 46.38
CA ARG A 137 -93.42 -17.97 45.58
C ARG A 137 -92.91 -17.54 44.24
N GLY A 138 -93.64 -16.67 43.49
CA GLY A 138 -93.22 -16.16 42.19
C GLY A 138 -91.99 -15.25 42.30
N PHE A 139 -91.88 -14.43 43.36
CA PHE A 139 -90.71 -13.58 43.62
C PHE A 139 -89.47 -14.39 44.06
N ALA A 140 -89.64 -15.49 44.83
CA ALA A 140 -88.53 -16.34 45.20
C ALA A 140 -87.86 -16.97 44.01
N VAL A 141 -88.60 -17.46 43.00
CA VAL A 141 -88.01 -18.03 41.74
C VAL A 141 -87.24 -16.95 40.95
N VAL A 142 -87.76 -15.74 40.88
CA VAL A 142 -87.02 -14.65 40.19
C VAL A 142 -85.76 -14.26 40.97
N ALA A 143 -85.81 -14.21 42.28
CA ALA A 143 -84.64 -13.91 43.13
C ALA A 143 -83.54 -14.97 43.01
N GLU A 144 -83.91 -16.27 43.03
CA GLU A 144 -82.94 -17.37 42.75
C GLU A 144 -82.30 -17.31 41.38
N GLU A 145 -83.05 -16.94 40.31
CA GLU A 145 -82.51 -16.81 38.97
C GLU A 145 -81.57 -15.60 38.88
N VAL A 146 -81.91 -14.46 39.52
CA VAL A 146 -81.02 -13.28 39.59
C VAL A 146 -79.73 -13.63 40.33
N GLN A 147 -79.81 -14.36 41.45
CA GLN A 147 -78.63 -14.79 42.22
C GLN A 147 -77.76 -15.70 41.35
N ARG A 148 -78.33 -16.68 40.65
CA ARG A 148 -77.62 -17.57 39.74
C ARG A 148 -76.93 -16.82 38.57
N LEU A 149 -77.60 -15.76 38.05
CA LEU A 149 -77.00 -14.92 37.00
C LEU A 149 -75.84 -14.08 37.55
N ALA A 150 -75.92 -13.56 38.76
CA ALA A 150 -74.88 -12.82 39.43
C ALA A 150 -73.66 -13.71 39.67
N GLU A 151 -73.86 -14.92 40.21
CA GLU A 151 -72.76 -15.92 40.41
C GLU A 151 -72.07 -16.27 39.06
N ARG A 152 -72.83 -16.48 38.01
CA ARG A 152 -72.28 -16.73 36.63
C ARG A 152 -71.48 -15.50 36.12
N SER A 153 -71.94 -14.28 36.41
CA SER A 153 -71.27 -13.07 36.06
C SER A 153 -69.90 -12.98 36.78
N THR A 154 -69.89 -13.19 38.10
CA THR A 154 -68.64 -13.22 38.89
C THR A 154 -67.66 -14.32 38.39
N ALA A 155 -68.17 -15.50 38.05
CA ALA A 155 -67.28 -16.54 37.45
C ALA A 155 -66.70 -16.12 36.08
N SER A 156 -67.51 -15.47 35.25
CA SER A 156 -67.08 -14.98 33.93
C SER A 156 -66.05 -13.83 34.07
N THR A 157 -66.28 -12.87 34.93
CA THR A 157 -65.34 -11.76 35.21
C THR A 157 -64.01 -12.27 35.74
N LYS A 158 -63.99 -13.31 36.54
CA LYS A 158 -62.75 -13.95 37.04
C LYS A 158 -61.91 -14.57 35.90
N GLN A 159 -62.59 -15.16 34.92
CA GLN A 159 -61.92 -15.66 33.71
C GLN A 159 -61.33 -14.52 32.88
N ILE A 160 -62.06 -13.41 32.73
CA ILE A 160 -61.58 -12.23 32.00
C ILE A 160 -60.41 -11.55 32.75
N GLU A 161 -60.48 -11.49 34.07
CA GLU A 161 -59.39 -10.96 34.91
C GLU A 161 -58.08 -11.72 34.65
N THR A 162 -58.16 -13.08 34.58
CA THR A 162 -57.01 -13.92 34.29
C THR A 162 -56.44 -13.62 32.89
N LEU A 163 -57.30 -13.47 31.90
CA LEU A 163 -56.87 -13.09 30.52
C LEU A 163 -56.22 -11.72 30.48
N VAL A 164 -56.77 -10.73 31.18
CA VAL A 164 -56.18 -9.37 31.28
C VAL A 164 -54.81 -9.39 31.99
N LYS A 165 -54.64 -10.19 33.05
CA LYS A 165 -53.33 -10.37 33.68
C LYS A 165 -52.31 -10.98 32.74
N ASN A 166 -52.69 -11.98 31.96
CA ASN A 166 -51.83 -12.59 30.97
C ASN A 166 -51.41 -11.53 29.89
N ILE A 167 -52.37 -10.76 29.36
CA ILE A 167 -52.10 -9.67 28.40
C ILE A 167 -51.15 -8.65 28.99
N GLN A 168 -51.32 -8.26 30.27
CA GLN A 168 -50.38 -7.34 30.95
C GLN A 168 -48.97 -7.94 31.08
N GLY A 169 -48.87 -9.26 31.32
CA GLY A 169 -47.60 -9.97 31.30
C GLY A 169 -46.90 -9.90 29.95
N ASP A 170 -47.66 -10.23 28.87
CA ASP A 170 -47.14 -10.22 27.50
C ASP A 170 -46.70 -8.79 27.05
N ILE A 171 -47.45 -7.77 27.46
CA ILE A 171 -47.10 -6.38 27.21
C ILE A 171 -45.78 -5.99 27.88
N ASN A 172 -45.57 -6.41 29.12
CA ASN A 172 -44.36 -6.13 29.87
C ASN A 172 -43.13 -6.82 29.22
N GLU A 173 -43.30 -8.07 28.79
CA GLU A 173 -42.27 -8.81 28.08
C GLU A 173 -41.94 -8.15 26.71
N ALA A 174 -42.99 -7.80 25.96
CA ALA A 174 -42.81 -7.07 24.70
C ALA A 174 -42.08 -5.74 24.91
N GLY A 175 -42.38 -4.99 25.97
CA GLY A 175 -41.69 -3.76 26.33
C GLY A 175 -40.20 -3.98 26.56
N LYS A 176 -39.81 -4.99 27.34
CA LYS A 176 -38.40 -5.36 27.53
C LYS A 176 -37.70 -5.73 26.22
N SER A 177 -38.35 -6.52 25.38
CA SER A 177 -37.84 -6.88 24.06
C SER A 177 -37.62 -5.67 23.14
N MET A 178 -38.47 -4.65 23.24
CA MET A 178 -38.28 -3.38 22.51
C MET A 178 -37.04 -2.62 23.01
N ASP A 179 -36.84 -2.51 24.30
CA ASP A 179 -35.66 -1.85 24.90
C ASP A 179 -34.36 -2.56 24.49
N GLU A 180 -34.32 -3.88 24.52
CA GLU A 180 -33.18 -4.65 24.01
C GLU A 180 -32.95 -4.42 22.51
N SER A 181 -34.02 -4.32 21.73
CA SER A 181 -33.96 -4.06 20.29
C SER A 181 -33.35 -2.69 20.02
N ILE A 182 -33.73 -1.66 20.78
CA ILE A 182 -33.16 -0.31 20.70
C ILE A 182 -31.65 -0.36 20.98
N GLN A 183 -31.23 -1.03 22.03
CA GLN A 183 -29.80 -1.16 22.36
C GLN A 183 -29.02 -1.84 21.24
N ARG A 184 -29.54 -2.92 20.66
CA ARG A 184 -28.92 -3.64 19.54
C ARG A 184 -28.80 -2.76 18.28
N VAL A 185 -29.84 -1.96 18.00
CA VAL A 185 -29.81 -1.01 16.86
C VAL A 185 -28.74 0.07 17.08
N VAL A 186 -28.63 0.63 18.30
CA VAL A 186 -27.59 1.62 18.62
C VAL A 186 -26.19 1.00 18.47
N GLN A 187 -26.00 -0.21 18.95
CA GLN A 187 -24.73 -0.93 18.79
C GLN A 187 -24.43 -1.21 17.31
N GLY A 188 -25.42 -1.63 16.52
CA GLY A 188 -25.28 -1.86 15.08
C GLY A 188 -24.93 -0.58 14.31
N SER A 189 -25.54 0.56 14.68
CA SER A 189 -25.20 1.87 14.11
C SER A 189 -23.76 2.28 14.43
N LYS A 190 -23.28 2.04 15.65
CA LYS A 190 -21.89 2.30 16.03
C LYS A 190 -20.92 1.47 15.20
N LEU A 191 -21.16 0.15 15.10
CA LEU A 191 -20.33 -0.74 14.27
C LEU A 191 -20.32 -0.32 12.80
N ALA A 192 -21.46 0.10 12.27
CA ALA A 192 -21.54 0.62 10.91
C ALA A 192 -20.71 1.91 10.74
N ASN A 193 -20.76 2.81 11.74
CA ASN A 193 -19.94 4.03 11.71
C ASN A 193 -18.43 3.71 11.76
N ASP A 194 -18.01 2.77 12.58
CA ASP A 194 -16.61 2.36 12.68
C ASP A 194 -16.12 1.75 11.34
N ALA A 195 -16.97 0.94 10.70
CA ALA A 195 -16.70 0.41 9.37
C ALA A 195 -16.61 1.51 8.30
N TYR A 196 -17.44 2.57 8.39
CA TYR A 196 -17.37 3.73 7.50
C TYR A 196 -16.04 4.46 7.62
N VAL A 197 -15.58 4.72 8.86
CA VAL A 197 -14.28 5.38 9.11
C VAL A 197 -13.14 4.53 8.55
N THR A 198 -13.14 3.23 8.79
CA THR A 198 -12.12 2.32 8.27
C THR A 198 -12.06 2.31 6.74
N LEU A 199 -13.22 2.39 6.07
CA LEU A 199 -13.29 2.47 4.61
C LEU A 199 -12.76 3.82 4.09
N GLN A 200 -12.96 4.92 4.80
CA GLN A 200 -12.35 6.22 4.46
C GLN A 200 -10.83 6.18 4.62
N GLU A 201 -10.32 5.55 5.67
CA GLU A 201 -8.88 5.34 5.85
C GLU A 201 -8.30 4.49 4.71
N LEU A 202 -8.99 3.42 4.32
CA LEU A 202 -8.59 2.57 3.19
C LEU A 202 -8.53 3.36 1.87
N GLU A 203 -9.49 4.26 1.63
CA GLU A 203 -9.48 5.16 0.47
C GLU A 203 -8.24 6.05 0.48
N ASN A 204 -7.93 6.68 1.62
CA ASN A 204 -6.77 7.55 1.78
C ASN A 204 -5.46 6.79 1.58
N VAL A 205 -5.30 5.63 2.23
CA VAL A 205 -4.11 4.76 2.07
C VAL A 205 -3.95 4.33 0.61
N SER A 206 -5.03 3.91 -0.05
CA SER A 206 -4.99 3.52 -1.46
C SER A 206 -4.56 4.68 -2.38
N SER A 207 -5.01 5.90 -2.08
CA SER A 207 -4.58 7.12 -2.79
C SER A 207 -3.09 7.40 -2.59
N GLN A 208 -2.58 7.26 -1.37
CA GLN A 208 -1.16 7.43 -1.07
C GLN A 208 -0.30 6.38 -1.79
N VAL A 209 -0.74 5.11 -1.78
CA VAL A 209 -0.07 4.02 -2.50
C VAL A 209 -0.04 4.33 -4.01
N ALA A 210 -1.13 4.79 -4.60
CA ALA A 210 -1.16 5.15 -6.02
C ALA A 210 -0.14 6.26 -6.38
N LYS A 211 0.01 7.28 -5.53
CA LYS A 211 1.01 8.35 -5.70
C LYS A 211 2.44 7.80 -5.58
N MET A 212 2.70 6.97 -4.58
CA MET A 212 4.01 6.37 -4.34
C MET A 212 4.44 5.47 -5.51
N VAL A 213 3.52 4.68 -6.02
CA VAL A 213 3.73 3.81 -7.16
C VAL A 213 3.99 4.61 -8.46
N HIS A 214 3.33 5.75 -8.63
CA HIS A 214 3.62 6.66 -9.74
C HIS A 214 5.06 7.18 -9.68
N THR A 215 5.52 7.59 -8.49
CA THR A 215 6.92 8.01 -8.27
C THR A 215 7.89 6.87 -8.61
N ILE A 216 7.58 5.62 -8.18
CA ILE A 216 8.41 4.44 -8.51
C ILE A 216 8.48 4.25 -10.04
N SER A 217 7.37 4.40 -10.76
CA SER A 217 7.35 4.27 -12.22
C SER A 217 8.25 5.31 -12.89
N THR A 218 8.15 6.58 -12.47
CA THR A 218 8.99 7.68 -13.00
C THR A 218 10.47 7.42 -12.70
N SER A 219 10.80 7.04 -11.46
CA SER A 219 12.18 6.72 -11.07
C SER A 219 12.74 5.53 -11.86
N ALA A 220 11.92 4.54 -12.15
CA ALA A 220 12.33 3.40 -12.97
C ALA A 220 12.61 3.81 -14.43
N GLU A 221 11.81 4.73 -15.00
CA GLU A 221 12.09 5.27 -16.34
C GLU A 221 13.41 6.06 -16.37
N GLU A 222 13.66 6.91 -15.39
CA GLU A 222 14.92 7.64 -15.24
C GLU A 222 16.13 6.70 -15.08
N GLN A 223 15.97 5.64 -14.28
CA GLN A 223 17.01 4.62 -14.12
C GLN A 223 17.29 3.86 -15.42
N ALA A 224 16.26 3.55 -16.22
CA ALA A 224 16.43 2.88 -17.51
C ALA A 224 17.23 3.77 -18.49
N LEU A 225 16.94 5.07 -18.55
CA LEU A 225 17.70 6.03 -19.35
C LEU A 225 19.16 6.15 -18.87
N SER A 226 19.37 6.16 -17.55
CA SER A 226 20.71 6.19 -16.96
C SER A 226 21.51 4.93 -17.31
N ALA A 227 20.89 3.76 -17.23
CA ALA A 227 21.51 2.49 -17.60
C ALA A 227 21.90 2.44 -19.08
N GLU A 228 21.06 2.98 -19.96
CA GLU A 228 21.38 3.10 -21.40
C GLU A 228 22.60 4.02 -21.64
N SER A 229 22.66 5.15 -20.93
CA SER A 229 23.82 6.06 -20.98
C SER A 229 25.11 5.39 -20.49
N VAL A 230 25.03 4.60 -19.39
CA VAL A 230 26.17 3.83 -18.88
C VAL A 230 26.59 2.76 -19.89
N SER A 231 25.65 2.06 -20.53
CA SER A 231 25.94 1.06 -21.58
C SER A 231 26.69 1.70 -22.76
N GLN A 232 26.24 2.86 -23.22
CA GLN A 232 26.93 3.60 -24.28
C GLN A 232 28.34 4.02 -23.86
N THR A 233 28.50 4.49 -22.62
CA THR A 233 29.82 4.87 -22.08
C THR A 233 30.75 3.64 -22.04
N MET A 234 30.25 2.49 -21.59
CA MET A 234 31.02 1.24 -21.56
C MET A 234 31.44 0.80 -22.98
N ALA A 235 30.54 0.92 -23.96
CA ALA A 235 30.87 0.63 -25.36
C ALA A 235 32.01 1.53 -25.88
N ASN A 236 32.00 2.82 -25.55
CA ASN A 236 33.07 3.75 -25.89
C ASN A 236 34.39 3.37 -25.20
N VAL A 237 34.37 3.03 -23.91
CA VAL A 237 35.56 2.58 -23.17
C VAL A 237 36.11 1.28 -23.75
N GLY A 238 35.23 0.36 -24.20
CA GLY A 238 35.63 -0.86 -24.91
C GLY A 238 36.39 -0.56 -26.20
N GLN A 239 35.88 0.37 -26.99
CA GLN A 239 36.59 0.82 -28.20
C GLN A 239 37.95 1.46 -27.90
N ILE A 240 38.05 2.26 -26.83
CA ILE A 240 39.31 2.87 -26.39
C ILE A 240 40.29 1.77 -25.97
N SER A 241 39.86 0.76 -25.22
CA SER A 241 40.70 -0.37 -24.80
C SER A 241 41.27 -1.13 -25.99
N LEU A 242 40.45 -1.42 -26.99
CA LEU A 242 40.90 -2.08 -28.23
C LEU A 242 41.94 -1.24 -29.00
N LYS A 243 41.68 0.08 -29.16
CA LYS A 243 42.63 1.00 -29.78
C LYS A 243 43.95 1.11 -29.00
N THR A 244 43.86 1.08 -27.67
CA THR A 244 45.03 1.10 -26.77
C THR A 244 45.83 -0.18 -26.96
N SER A 245 45.20 -1.36 -27.02
CA SER A 245 45.88 -2.64 -27.32
C SER A 245 46.62 -2.57 -28.67
N GLU A 246 45.96 -2.09 -29.71
CA GLU A 246 46.58 -1.95 -31.03
C GLU A 246 47.79 -0.99 -31.02
N ALA A 247 47.66 0.16 -30.41
CA ALA A 247 48.70 1.16 -30.29
C ALA A 247 49.91 0.68 -29.49
N THR A 248 49.68 -0.05 -28.41
CA THR A 248 50.74 -0.64 -27.58
C THR A 248 51.45 -1.79 -28.30
N GLN A 249 50.73 -2.63 -29.04
CA GLN A 249 51.37 -3.65 -29.88
C GLN A 249 52.27 -3.03 -30.95
N LYS A 250 51.84 -1.95 -31.61
CA LYS A 250 52.66 -1.17 -32.57
C LYS A 250 53.90 -0.61 -31.90
N THR A 251 53.75 -0.03 -30.71
CA THR A 251 54.87 0.51 -29.93
C THR A 251 55.86 -0.61 -29.57
N ALA A 252 55.38 -1.75 -29.09
CA ALA A 252 56.24 -2.91 -28.79
C ALA A 252 57.07 -3.35 -30.00
N ARG A 253 56.43 -3.44 -31.20
CA ARG A 253 57.17 -3.74 -32.44
C ARG A 253 58.21 -2.70 -32.78
N SER A 254 57.91 -1.42 -32.61
CA SER A 254 58.84 -0.31 -32.83
C SER A 254 60.05 -0.39 -31.88
N MET A 255 59.79 -0.75 -30.60
CA MET A 255 60.87 -0.92 -29.62
C MET A 255 61.76 -2.13 -29.98
N GLN A 256 61.18 -3.25 -30.47
CA GLN A 256 61.98 -4.39 -30.95
C GLN A 256 62.90 -4.01 -32.09
N VAL A 257 62.38 -3.19 -33.07
CA VAL A 257 63.20 -2.70 -34.17
C VAL A 257 64.32 -1.76 -33.64
N MET A 258 63.98 -0.89 -32.68
CA MET A 258 64.96 -0.02 -32.08
C MET A 258 66.07 -0.78 -31.33
N ALA A 259 65.72 -1.79 -30.54
CA ALA A 259 66.67 -2.64 -29.88
C ALA A 259 67.63 -3.33 -30.87
N LYS A 260 67.08 -3.91 -31.94
CA LYS A 260 67.89 -4.53 -33.04
C LYS A 260 68.80 -3.54 -33.73
N THR A 261 68.35 -2.31 -33.93
CA THR A 261 69.15 -1.24 -34.58
C THR A 261 70.26 -0.79 -33.67
N ALA A 262 69.99 -0.62 -32.36
CA ALA A 262 70.99 -0.27 -31.36
C ALA A 262 72.08 -1.38 -31.23
N ASP A 263 71.63 -2.65 -31.28
CA ASP A 263 72.56 -3.78 -31.26
C ASP A 263 73.49 -3.79 -32.52
N LYS A 264 72.92 -3.62 -33.71
CA LYS A 264 73.72 -3.47 -34.95
C LYS A 264 74.68 -2.31 -34.91
N LEU A 265 74.27 -1.17 -34.34
CA LEU A 265 75.13 -0.01 -34.20
C LEU A 265 76.27 -0.30 -33.20
N SER A 266 75.97 -1.00 -32.12
CA SER A 266 76.98 -1.42 -31.15
C SER A 266 78.05 -2.28 -31.79
N VAL A 267 77.63 -3.28 -32.58
CA VAL A 267 78.58 -4.13 -33.33
C VAL A 267 79.40 -3.31 -34.36
N SER A 268 78.75 -2.39 -35.09
CA SER A 268 79.43 -1.54 -36.09
C SER A 268 80.48 -0.62 -35.43
N VAL A 269 80.21 -0.09 -34.27
CA VAL A 269 81.17 0.78 -33.50
C VAL A 269 82.26 -0.06 -32.83
N GLU A 270 82.04 -1.32 -32.51
CA GLU A 270 83.05 -2.23 -31.94
C GLU A 270 84.15 -2.56 -32.95
N VAL A 271 83.86 -2.50 -34.28
CA VAL A 271 84.84 -2.66 -35.34
C VAL A 271 85.77 -1.43 -35.42
N PHE A 272 85.32 -0.24 -34.95
CA PHE A 272 86.16 0.97 -34.85
C PHE A 272 86.80 1.04 -33.44
N LYS A 273 87.39 -0.01 -32.94
CA LYS A 273 88.24 0.09 -31.74
C LYS A 273 89.39 0.99 -32.08
N VAL A 274 89.37 2.22 -31.60
CA VAL A 274 90.54 3.08 -31.55
C VAL A 274 91.54 2.45 -30.60
N ASP A 275 92.69 2.12 -31.12
CA ASP A 275 93.80 1.59 -30.35
C ASP A 275 94.19 2.60 -29.24
N ASP A 276 94.05 2.26 -28.01
CA ASP A 276 94.27 3.16 -26.81
C ASP A 276 95.68 3.60 -26.67
N GLY A 277 96.50 3.53 -27.76
CA GLY A 277 97.95 3.83 -27.76
C GLY A 277 98.36 5.12 -28.46
N ALA A 278 97.50 5.96 -29.03
CA ALA A 278 97.85 7.24 -29.58
C ALA A 278 97.22 8.42 -28.83
N SER A 279 97.91 8.95 -27.93
CA SER A 279 97.63 10.29 -27.35
C SER A 279 97.89 11.31 -28.47
N LEU A 280 96.80 11.68 -29.20
CA LEU A 280 96.81 12.87 -30.04
C LEU A 280 96.77 14.08 -29.19
N ASP A 281 97.94 14.68 -29.07
CA ASP A 281 98.17 16.02 -28.50
C ASP A 281 97.47 17.02 -29.43
N LEU A 282 96.24 17.32 -29.16
CA LEU A 282 95.46 18.37 -29.85
C LEU A 282 95.84 19.70 -29.28
N THR A 283 96.81 20.35 -29.90
CA THR A 283 97.20 21.75 -29.67
C THR A 283 96.00 22.66 -29.89
N GLU A 284 95.88 23.69 -29.05
CA GLU A 284 94.77 24.69 -28.95
C GLU A 284 94.40 25.43 -30.24
N GLU A 285 95.01 25.15 -31.38
CA GLU A 285 94.94 25.94 -32.59
C GLU A 285 93.81 25.55 -33.54
N MET A 286 93.01 24.43 -33.27
CA MET A 286 91.89 24.02 -34.12
C MET A 286 90.46 24.33 -33.61
N ILE A 287 90.32 25.04 -32.47
CA ILE A 287 88.98 25.34 -31.89
C ILE A 287 88.44 26.64 -32.41
N HIS A 288 89.07 27.37 -33.28
CA HIS A 288 88.65 28.74 -33.67
C HIS A 288 87.98 28.85 -35.05
N THR A 289 87.62 27.81 -35.78
CA THR A 289 87.16 27.95 -37.17
C THR A 289 85.80 27.32 -37.46
N VAL A 290 84.93 27.06 -36.51
CA VAL A 290 83.50 26.78 -36.83
C VAL A 290 82.57 27.49 -35.84
N ALA A 291 82.57 28.82 -35.92
CA ALA A 291 81.43 29.61 -35.44
C ALA A 291 80.45 29.78 -36.63
N VAL A 292 79.47 28.97 -36.71
CA VAL A 292 78.35 29.16 -37.62
C VAL A 292 77.33 30.09 -36.98
N GLU A 293 77.14 31.26 -37.64
CA GLU A 293 76.12 32.26 -37.30
C GLU A 293 74.72 31.67 -37.18
N PRO A 294 73.90 32.13 -36.22
CA PRO A 294 72.48 31.76 -36.17
C PRO A 294 71.74 32.60 -37.20
N LYS A 295 71.09 31.94 -38.20
CA LYS A 295 70.03 32.54 -39.03
C LYS A 295 68.79 32.76 -38.20
N ASN A 296 68.45 34.01 -37.97
CA ASN A 296 67.09 34.46 -37.61
C ASN A 296 66.15 34.08 -38.73
N ASP A 297 65.07 33.40 -38.37
CA ASP A 297 63.87 33.33 -39.19
C ASP A 297 62.66 33.74 -38.30
N ASP A 298 62.25 34.95 -38.57
CA ASP A 298 61.04 35.57 -38.02
C ASP A 298 59.83 34.97 -38.67
N GLY A 299 58.82 34.65 -37.85
CA GLY A 299 57.44 34.76 -38.31
C GLY A 299 56.62 33.49 -38.40
N ILE A 300 55.97 33.14 -37.29
CA ILE A 300 54.60 32.62 -37.41
C ILE A 300 53.72 33.30 -36.35
N LYS A 301 52.78 34.10 -36.88
CA LYS A 301 51.80 34.85 -36.14
C LYS A 301 50.79 33.95 -35.46
N SER A 302 50.54 34.34 -34.21
CA SER A 302 49.30 34.06 -33.48
C SER A 302 48.04 34.14 -34.34
N ASN A 303 47.17 33.18 -34.23
CA ASN A 303 45.74 33.40 -34.34
C ASN A 303 45.02 32.57 -33.30
N ALA A 304 44.67 33.26 -32.20
CA ALA A 304 43.61 32.86 -31.29
C ALA A 304 42.33 33.53 -31.79
N ALA A 305 41.25 32.81 -31.96
CA ALA A 305 39.87 33.18 -31.68
C ALA A 305 38.89 32.31 -32.53
N ALA A 306 38.16 31.48 -31.91
CA ALA A 306 36.73 31.36 -31.82
C ALA A 306 36.36 29.95 -31.29
#